data_8a5a361f814b028b58d1cb34b1e67ff4
#
_entry.id   8a5a361f814b028b58d1cb34b1e67ff4
#
_cell.length_a   1.000
_cell.length_b   1.000
_cell.length_c   1.000
_cell.angle_alpha   90.00
_cell.angle_beta   90.00
_cell.angle_gamma   90.00
#
_symmetry.space_group_name_H-M   'P 1'
#
loop_
_entity.id
_entity.type
_entity.pdbx_description
1 polymer ?
#
loop_
_entity_poly.entity_id
_entity_poly.type
_entity_poly.pdbx_seq_one_letter_code
_entity_poly.pdbx_strand_id
1 'polypeptide(L)'
;DPSRMENVPLVSDAVDKLRASYYLMGALLGKCKKVVMKAPGGCFLGPRPIDLHIKGFEALGAKVEFVDGAHVITADRLVGAKIYLDFASVGATINILLAAVKAEGKTVIENAAKEPEIIDVVNLLTKMGAKIRGAGTDTITIEGVEHLKGCTHEIIPDRIEAGTFLIMAAAAGERVIIQNIIPQ
;
A
#
# COMPACT_ATOMS: atom_id res chain seq x y z
N ASP A 1 -0.93 16.29 11.30
CA ASP A 1 -1.92 15.80 12.28
C ASP A 1 -3.15 15.24 11.52
N PRO A 2 -3.30 13.91 11.47
CA PRO A 2 -4.41 13.28 10.74
C PRO A 2 -5.78 13.46 11.43
N SER A 3 -5.83 13.97 12.67
CA SER A 3 -7.10 14.21 13.36
C SER A 3 -7.96 15.27 12.68
N ARG A 4 -7.34 16.20 11.94
CA ARG A 4 -8.01 17.28 11.21
C ARG A 4 -8.25 16.96 9.73
N MET A 5 -7.93 15.75 9.30
CA MET A 5 -8.10 15.36 7.89
C MET A 5 -9.59 15.19 7.57
N GLU A 6 -10.06 15.96 6.61
CA GLU A 6 -11.42 15.82 6.08
C GLU A 6 -11.48 14.67 5.07
N ASN A 7 -12.60 13.95 5.09
CA ASN A 7 -12.85 12.89 4.12
C ASN A 7 -13.46 13.48 2.84
N VAL A 8 -12.59 14.03 1.99
CA VAL A 8 -12.98 14.61 0.70
C VAL A 8 -12.73 13.62 -0.45
N PRO A 9 -13.53 13.67 -1.53
CA PRO A 9 -13.27 12.86 -2.73
C PRO A 9 -11.88 13.16 -3.33
N LEU A 10 -11.11 12.12 -3.60
CA LEU A 10 -9.79 12.21 -4.23
C LEU A 10 -9.93 12.15 -5.76
N VAL A 11 -10.42 13.25 -6.34
CA VAL A 11 -10.77 13.36 -7.76
C VAL A 11 -9.96 14.43 -8.51
N SER A 12 -8.88 14.93 -7.90
CA SER A 12 -8.02 15.94 -8.51
C SER A 12 -7.12 15.35 -9.60
N ASP A 13 -6.65 16.20 -10.52
CA ASP A 13 -5.70 15.82 -11.57
C ASP A 13 -4.36 15.27 -11.02
N ALA A 14 -4.01 15.57 -9.77
CA ALA A 14 -2.84 15.02 -9.12
C ALA A 14 -2.95 13.48 -8.95
N VAL A 15 -4.15 12.95 -8.73
CA VAL A 15 -4.42 11.51 -8.64
C VAL A 15 -4.13 10.82 -9.97
N ASP A 16 -4.48 11.46 -11.09
CA ASP A 16 -4.24 10.94 -12.43
C ASP A 16 -2.75 10.88 -12.79
N LYS A 17 -1.93 11.73 -12.18
CA LYS A 17 -0.49 11.84 -12.48
C LYS A 17 0.36 10.92 -11.62
N LEU A 18 -0.12 10.49 -10.47
CA LEU A 18 0.64 9.71 -9.50
C LEU A 18 -0.03 8.37 -9.19
N ARG A 19 0.55 7.29 -9.70
CA ARG A 19 0.05 5.93 -9.44
C ARG A 19 -0.06 5.62 -7.96
N ALA A 20 0.93 6.02 -7.15
CA ALA A 20 0.96 5.77 -5.71
C ALA A 20 -0.24 6.38 -4.95
N SER A 21 -1.03 7.25 -5.58
CA SER A 21 -2.26 7.79 -4.97
C SER A 21 -3.21 6.70 -4.47
N TYR A 22 -3.25 5.54 -5.11
CA TYR A 22 -4.17 4.47 -4.69
C TYR A 22 -3.83 3.88 -3.31
N TYR A 23 -2.65 4.07 -2.76
CA TYR A 23 -2.36 3.69 -1.37
C TYR A 23 -3.22 4.46 -0.36
N LEU A 24 -3.71 5.63 -0.75
CA LEU A 24 -4.66 6.38 0.05
C LEU A 24 -5.99 5.63 0.24
N MET A 25 -6.37 4.71 -0.67
CA MET A 25 -7.59 3.92 -0.51
C MET A 25 -7.53 3.10 0.79
N GLY A 26 -6.48 2.28 0.98
CA GLY A 26 -6.33 1.46 2.17
C GLY A 26 -6.14 2.27 3.44
N ALA A 27 -5.29 3.30 3.39
CA ALA A 27 -5.03 4.16 4.53
C ALA A 27 -6.29 4.91 5.01
N LEU A 28 -7.07 5.46 4.07
CA LEU A 28 -8.30 6.18 4.39
C LEU A 28 -9.43 5.24 4.80
N LEU A 29 -9.53 4.06 4.18
CA LEU A 29 -10.56 3.09 4.51
C LEU A 29 -10.44 2.61 5.97
N GLY A 30 -9.21 2.49 6.48
CA GLY A 30 -8.95 2.20 7.88
C GLY A 30 -9.38 3.31 8.85
N LYS A 31 -9.59 4.55 8.36
CA LYS A 31 -10.02 5.70 9.17
C LYS A 31 -11.46 6.14 8.87
N CYS A 32 -11.86 6.07 7.60
CA CYS A 32 -13.11 6.63 7.10
C CYS A 32 -14.01 5.51 6.60
N LYS A 33 -15.31 5.62 6.83
CA LYS A 33 -16.29 4.62 6.36
C LYS A 33 -16.53 4.66 4.84
N LYS A 34 -16.07 5.72 4.18
CA LYS A 34 -16.23 5.91 2.73
C LYS A 34 -15.00 6.57 2.15
N VAL A 35 -14.52 6.03 1.05
CA VAL A 35 -13.44 6.61 0.25
C VAL A 35 -13.94 6.74 -1.19
N VAL A 36 -13.77 7.91 -1.79
CA VAL A 36 -14.05 8.14 -3.21
C VAL A 36 -12.75 8.53 -3.87
N MET A 37 -12.31 7.77 -4.87
CA MET A 37 -11.06 8.03 -5.57
C MET A 37 -11.22 7.80 -7.06
N LYS A 38 -10.83 8.79 -7.86
CA LYS A 38 -10.69 8.64 -9.30
C LYS A 38 -9.70 7.51 -9.61
N ALA A 39 -9.90 6.81 -10.72
CA ALA A 39 -8.98 5.76 -11.13
C ALA A 39 -7.55 6.34 -11.21
N PRO A 40 -6.57 5.76 -10.48
CA PRO A 40 -5.23 6.33 -10.43
C PRO A 40 -4.51 6.15 -11.77
N GLY A 41 -3.94 7.23 -12.25
CA GLY A 41 -3.17 7.27 -13.48
C GLY A 41 -1.71 6.81 -13.32
N GLY A 42 -0.79 7.52 -13.92
CA GLY A 42 0.66 7.25 -13.92
C GLY A 42 1.18 6.91 -15.31
N CYS A 43 2.38 6.32 -15.40
CA CYS A 43 3.00 5.98 -16.67
C CYS A 43 2.16 5.03 -17.51
N PHE A 44 2.07 5.30 -18.80
CA PHE A 44 1.28 4.51 -19.77
C PHE A 44 2.08 3.26 -20.19
N LEU A 45 2.21 2.30 -19.30
CA LEU A 45 2.93 1.03 -19.51
C LEU A 45 1.99 -0.15 -19.80
N GLY A 46 0.79 0.14 -20.30
CA GLY A 46 -0.26 -0.86 -20.53
C GLY A 46 -1.28 -0.96 -19.39
N PRO A 47 -2.20 -1.94 -19.45
CA PRO A 47 -3.21 -2.13 -18.40
C PRO A 47 -2.55 -2.42 -17.06
N ARG A 48 -2.93 -1.67 -16.04
CA ARG A 48 -2.46 -1.85 -14.67
C ARG A 48 -3.65 -1.90 -13.72
N PRO A 49 -4.41 -3.01 -13.73
CA PRO A 49 -5.64 -3.16 -12.97
C PRO A 49 -5.38 -3.07 -11.47
N ILE A 50 -6.41 -2.76 -10.71
CA ILE A 50 -6.41 -2.72 -9.25
C ILE A 50 -7.34 -3.76 -8.64
N ASP A 51 -7.68 -4.78 -9.40
CA ASP A 51 -8.57 -5.89 -9.04
C ASP A 51 -8.14 -6.59 -7.75
N LEU A 52 -6.85 -6.84 -7.55
CA LEU A 52 -6.34 -7.44 -6.31
C LEU A 52 -6.50 -6.50 -5.09
N HIS A 53 -6.44 -5.19 -5.29
CA HIS A 53 -6.72 -4.24 -4.22
C HIS A 53 -8.19 -4.30 -3.82
N ILE A 54 -9.08 -4.31 -4.83
CA ILE A 54 -10.54 -4.41 -4.65
C ILE A 54 -10.88 -5.72 -3.96
N LYS A 55 -10.37 -6.86 -4.46
CA LYS A 55 -10.52 -8.18 -3.85
C LYS A 55 -10.17 -8.17 -2.36
N GLY A 56 -9.06 -7.52 -2.02
CA GLY A 56 -8.62 -7.39 -0.63
C GLY A 56 -9.57 -6.57 0.23
N PHE A 57 -10.06 -5.43 -0.26
CA PHE A 57 -11.01 -4.60 0.46
C PHE A 57 -12.36 -5.28 0.64
N GLU A 58 -12.87 -5.97 -0.38
CA GLU A 58 -14.12 -6.75 -0.31
C GLU A 58 -13.99 -7.90 0.69
N ALA A 59 -12.85 -8.59 0.72
CA ALA A 59 -12.59 -9.63 1.71
C ALA A 59 -12.59 -9.09 3.15
N LEU A 60 -12.14 -7.83 3.34
CA LEU A 60 -12.23 -7.14 4.63
C LEU A 60 -13.64 -6.60 4.95
N GLY A 61 -14.62 -6.83 4.08
CA GLY A 61 -16.02 -6.44 4.26
C GLY A 61 -16.40 -5.09 3.66
N ALA A 62 -15.55 -4.48 2.85
CA ALA A 62 -15.91 -3.27 2.11
C ALA A 62 -16.75 -3.60 0.87
N LYS A 63 -17.61 -2.66 0.48
CA LYS A 63 -18.31 -2.64 -0.81
C LYS A 63 -17.57 -1.69 -1.74
N VAL A 64 -17.27 -2.14 -2.95
CA VAL A 64 -16.59 -1.33 -3.97
C VAL A 64 -17.50 -1.16 -5.17
N GLU A 65 -17.72 0.06 -5.58
CA GLU A 65 -18.50 0.42 -6.76
C GLU A 65 -17.65 1.34 -7.65
N PHE A 66 -17.88 1.30 -8.96
CA PHE A 66 -17.27 2.23 -9.89
C PHE A 66 -18.35 3.13 -10.48
N VAL A 67 -18.32 4.41 -10.11
CA VAL A 67 -19.35 5.39 -10.45
C VAL A 67 -18.66 6.66 -10.97
N ASP A 68 -19.10 7.14 -12.14
CA ASP A 68 -18.61 8.39 -12.74
C ASP A 68 -17.07 8.47 -12.86
N GLY A 69 -16.42 7.35 -13.19
CA GLY A 69 -14.96 7.30 -13.35
C GLY A 69 -14.18 7.23 -12.02
N ALA A 70 -14.86 7.06 -10.89
CA ALA A 70 -14.25 6.95 -9.58
C ALA A 70 -14.62 5.63 -8.88
N HIS A 71 -13.70 5.08 -8.11
CA HIS A 71 -13.98 4.01 -7.16
C HIS A 71 -14.60 4.59 -5.90
N VAL A 72 -15.76 4.08 -5.52
CA VAL A 72 -16.46 4.38 -4.29
C VAL A 72 -16.36 3.17 -3.39
N ILE A 73 -15.56 3.27 -2.32
CA ILE A 73 -15.31 2.18 -1.38
C ILE A 73 -16.01 2.54 -0.07
N THR A 74 -16.88 1.66 0.41
CA THR A 74 -17.64 1.88 1.64
C THR A 74 -17.50 0.68 2.57
N ALA A 75 -17.32 0.93 3.86
CA ALA A 75 -17.33 -0.09 4.90
C ALA A 75 -17.86 0.51 6.20
N ASP A 76 -18.88 -0.09 6.79
CA ASP A 76 -19.31 0.30 8.13
C ASP A 76 -18.25 -0.05 9.18
N ARG A 77 -17.63 -1.22 8.98
CA ARG A 77 -16.48 -1.72 9.72
C ARG A 77 -15.66 -2.63 8.82
N LEU A 78 -14.36 -2.69 9.06
CA LEU A 78 -13.48 -3.69 8.44
C LEU A 78 -13.32 -4.88 9.39
N VAL A 79 -13.38 -6.09 8.86
CA VAL A 79 -13.24 -7.34 9.60
C VAL A 79 -12.10 -8.14 9.01
N GLY A 80 -11.22 -8.64 9.86
CA GLY A 80 -10.08 -9.45 9.45
C GLY A 80 -10.51 -10.70 8.68
N ALA A 81 -9.76 -11.03 7.64
CA ALA A 81 -10.06 -12.11 6.72
C ALA A 81 -8.79 -12.85 6.26
N LYS A 82 -8.97 -14.03 5.68
CA LYS A 82 -7.92 -14.73 4.95
C LYS A 82 -8.01 -14.33 3.47
N ILE A 83 -6.95 -13.74 2.94
CA ILE A 83 -6.90 -13.15 1.60
C ILE A 83 -5.75 -13.80 0.83
N TYR A 84 -6.06 -14.51 -0.24
CA TYR A 84 -5.07 -15.05 -1.17
C TYR A 84 -4.94 -14.13 -2.38
N LEU A 85 -3.70 -13.72 -2.70
CA LEU A 85 -3.40 -12.93 -3.89
C LEU A 85 -3.03 -13.88 -5.04
N ASP A 86 -3.70 -13.75 -6.18
CA ASP A 86 -3.50 -14.61 -7.34
C ASP A 86 -2.08 -14.50 -7.91
N PHE A 87 -1.43 -13.37 -7.68
CA PHE A 87 0.01 -13.16 -7.85
C PHE A 87 0.55 -12.18 -6.80
N ALA A 88 1.85 -12.27 -6.51
CA ALA A 88 2.50 -11.39 -5.54
C ALA A 88 2.53 -9.95 -6.07
N SER A 89 1.62 -9.12 -5.58
CA SER A 89 1.48 -7.70 -5.94
C SER A 89 1.92 -6.81 -4.78
N VAL A 90 2.98 -6.03 -4.99
CA VAL A 90 3.46 -5.04 -4.00
C VAL A 90 2.35 -4.07 -3.64
N GLY A 91 1.69 -3.51 -4.66
CA GLY A 91 0.64 -2.52 -4.47
C GLY A 91 -0.55 -3.04 -3.68
N ALA A 92 -1.06 -4.23 -4.03
CA ALA A 92 -2.18 -4.85 -3.33
C ALA A 92 -1.79 -5.23 -1.90
N THR A 93 -0.61 -5.84 -1.70
CA THR A 93 -0.11 -6.21 -0.37
C THR A 93 -0.06 -5.00 0.57
N ILE A 94 0.55 -3.89 0.15
CA ILE A 94 0.64 -2.68 0.97
C ILE A 94 -0.75 -2.09 1.23
N ASN A 95 -1.60 -2.02 0.21
CA ASN A 95 -2.90 -1.37 0.33
C ASN A 95 -3.85 -2.15 1.25
N ILE A 96 -3.87 -3.47 1.13
CA ILE A 96 -4.61 -4.36 2.04
C ILE A 96 -4.05 -4.24 3.46
N LEU A 97 -2.73 -4.21 3.62
CA LEU A 97 -2.06 -4.09 4.90
C LEU A 97 -2.45 -2.78 5.60
N LEU A 98 -2.46 -1.64 4.88
CA LEU A 98 -2.87 -0.34 5.40
C LEU A 98 -4.32 -0.34 5.90
N ALA A 99 -5.24 -1.05 5.23
CA ALA A 99 -6.62 -1.20 5.69
C ALA A 99 -6.73 -2.20 6.86
N ALA A 100 -6.03 -3.32 6.78
CA ALA A 100 -6.13 -4.43 7.73
C ALA A 100 -5.63 -4.06 9.14
N VAL A 101 -4.70 -3.12 9.28
CA VAL A 101 -4.23 -2.67 10.60
C VAL A 101 -5.34 -2.04 11.45
N LYS A 102 -6.45 -1.66 10.82
CA LYS A 102 -7.63 -1.11 11.48
C LYS A 102 -8.84 -2.06 11.45
N ALA A 103 -8.72 -3.24 10.85
CA ALA A 103 -9.78 -4.23 10.79
C ALA A 103 -9.96 -4.95 12.13
N GLU A 104 -11.19 -5.28 12.49
CA GLU A 104 -11.48 -6.05 13.71
C GLU A 104 -10.99 -7.50 13.54
N GLY A 105 -10.19 -7.99 14.48
CA GLY A 105 -9.70 -9.36 14.49
C GLY A 105 -8.41 -9.56 13.68
N LYS A 106 -8.28 -10.72 13.05
CA LYS A 106 -7.05 -11.17 12.39
C LYS A 106 -7.20 -11.23 10.88
N THR A 107 -6.26 -10.60 10.16
CA THR A 107 -6.11 -10.74 8.71
C THR A 107 -4.88 -11.58 8.39
N VAL A 108 -4.99 -12.44 7.38
CA VAL A 108 -3.87 -13.20 6.82
C VAL A 108 -3.83 -12.94 5.31
N ILE A 109 -2.72 -12.40 4.84
CA ILE A 109 -2.46 -12.21 3.40
C ILE A 109 -1.54 -13.34 2.96
N GLU A 110 -2.01 -14.21 2.07
CA GLU A 110 -1.24 -15.29 1.46
C GLU A 110 -0.80 -14.91 0.05
N ASN A 111 0.34 -15.42 -0.38
CA ASN A 111 1.05 -15.03 -1.60
C ASN A 111 1.35 -13.51 -1.65
N ALA A 112 1.68 -12.96 -0.48
CA ALA A 112 2.08 -11.57 -0.33
C ALA A 112 3.40 -11.31 -1.06
N ALA A 113 3.57 -10.08 -1.53
CA ALA A 113 4.83 -9.61 -2.06
C ALA A 113 5.88 -9.48 -0.94
N LYS A 114 7.17 -9.64 -1.28
CA LYS A 114 8.28 -9.78 -0.30
C LYS A 114 9.30 -8.65 -0.37
N GLU A 115 9.06 -7.68 -1.22
CA GLU A 115 9.97 -6.59 -1.52
C GLU A 115 10.31 -5.76 -0.28
N PRO A 116 11.53 -5.18 -0.21
CA PRO A 116 12.01 -4.43 0.96
C PRO A 116 11.09 -3.30 1.39
N GLU A 117 10.42 -2.64 0.47
CA GLU A 117 9.47 -1.57 0.76
C GLU A 117 8.26 -2.04 1.58
N ILE A 118 7.88 -3.32 1.46
CA ILE A 118 6.82 -3.91 2.31
C ILE A 118 7.30 -4.07 3.74
N ILE A 119 8.55 -4.53 3.90
CA ILE A 119 9.17 -4.64 5.22
C ILE A 119 9.27 -3.26 5.87
N ASP A 120 9.63 -2.24 5.08
CA ASP A 120 9.76 -0.87 5.55
C ASP A 120 8.41 -0.30 6.03
N VAL A 121 7.34 -0.48 5.26
CA VAL A 121 5.97 -0.11 5.66
C VAL A 121 5.54 -0.84 6.93
N VAL A 122 5.83 -2.14 7.05
CA VAL A 122 5.52 -2.92 8.26
C VAL A 122 6.29 -2.41 9.46
N ASN A 123 7.57 -2.06 9.29
CA ASN A 123 8.39 -1.46 10.34
C ASN A 123 7.82 -0.12 10.82
N LEU A 124 7.40 0.75 9.88
CA LEU A 124 6.71 2.00 10.20
C LEU A 124 5.44 1.73 11.02
N LEU A 125 4.55 0.88 10.51
CA LEU A 125 3.28 0.58 11.17
C LEU A 125 3.47 -0.08 12.53
N THR A 126 4.48 -0.95 12.68
CA THR A 126 4.81 -1.58 13.96
C THR A 126 5.32 -0.55 14.98
N LYS A 127 6.15 0.40 14.56
CA LYS A 127 6.54 1.55 15.42
C LYS A 127 5.32 2.38 15.82
N MET A 128 4.32 2.50 14.96
CA MET A 128 3.05 3.17 15.27
C MET A 128 2.15 2.35 16.21
N GLY A 129 2.48 1.08 16.48
CA GLY A 129 1.74 0.21 17.39
C GLY A 129 0.91 -0.89 16.70
N ALA A 130 1.02 -1.05 15.38
CA ALA A 130 0.38 -2.16 14.68
C ALA A 130 1.01 -3.52 15.08
N LYS A 131 0.21 -4.57 14.99
CA LYS A 131 0.63 -5.95 15.28
C LYS A 131 0.69 -6.74 13.98
N ILE A 132 1.88 -6.81 13.39
CA ILE A 132 2.12 -7.42 12.08
C ILE A 132 3.28 -8.41 12.19
N ARG A 133 3.16 -9.55 11.49
CA ARG A 133 4.21 -10.58 11.41
C ARG A 133 4.29 -11.13 9.99
N GLY A 134 5.46 -11.64 9.60
CA GLY A 134 5.68 -12.31 8.33
C GLY A 134 6.03 -11.38 7.16
N ALA A 135 6.32 -10.09 7.39
CA ALA A 135 6.85 -9.21 6.34
C ALA A 135 8.12 -9.80 5.73
N GLY A 136 8.24 -9.75 4.39
CA GLY A 136 9.35 -10.37 3.65
C GLY A 136 9.14 -11.87 3.39
N THR A 137 8.04 -12.47 3.85
CA THR A 137 7.63 -13.83 3.49
C THR A 137 6.38 -13.80 2.59
N ASP A 138 5.94 -14.96 2.11
CA ASP A 138 4.71 -15.07 1.31
C ASP A 138 3.42 -14.98 2.15
N THR A 139 3.54 -14.93 3.47
CA THR A 139 2.38 -14.88 4.36
C THR A 139 2.56 -13.78 5.40
N ILE A 140 1.67 -12.79 5.37
CA ILE A 140 1.64 -11.70 6.34
C ILE A 140 0.40 -11.84 7.21
N THR A 141 0.60 -11.80 8.52
CA THR A 141 -0.47 -11.82 9.51
C THR A 141 -0.57 -10.47 10.20
N ILE A 142 -1.78 -9.93 10.27
CA ILE A 142 -2.09 -8.64 10.89
C ILE A 142 -3.18 -8.85 11.95
N GLU A 143 -2.95 -8.39 13.16
CA GLU A 143 -4.00 -8.23 14.17
C GLU A 143 -4.38 -6.76 14.22
N GLY A 144 -5.65 -6.47 13.98
CA GLY A 144 -6.16 -5.10 13.98
C GLY A 144 -5.99 -4.40 15.31
N VAL A 145 -5.77 -3.10 15.28
CA VAL A 145 -5.61 -2.27 16.47
C VAL A 145 -6.54 -1.06 16.43
N GLU A 146 -7.06 -0.67 17.57
CA GLU A 146 -7.97 0.48 17.68
C GLU A 146 -7.25 1.79 17.42
N HIS A 147 -6.02 1.92 17.92
CA HIS A 147 -5.27 3.17 17.84
C HIS A 147 -3.85 2.93 17.31
N LEU A 148 -3.40 3.85 16.44
CA LEU A 148 -2.02 3.98 16.01
C LEU A 148 -1.49 5.32 16.55
N LYS A 149 -0.23 5.33 17.00
CA LYS A 149 0.47 6.52 17.51
C LYS A 149 1.45 7.08 16.46
N GLY A 150 1.84 8.33 16.62
CA GLY A 150 2.95 8.91 15.85
C GLY A 150 4.28 8.24 16.18
N CYS A 151 5.18 8.22 15.19
CA CYS A 151 6.56 7.74 15.38
C CYS A 151 7.54 8.50 14.49
N THR A 152 8.82 8.33 14.73
CA THR A 152 9.89 8.72 13.82
C THR A 152 10.34 7.49 13.05
N HIS A 153 10.40 7.62 11.72
CA HIS A 153 10.83 6.56 10.84
C HIS A 153 11.71 7.11 9.72
N GLU A 154 12.81 6.45 9.48
CA GLU A 154 13.71 6.70 8.35
C GLU A 154 13.36 5.72 7.25
N ILE A 155 13.01 6.24 6.07
CA ILE A 155 12.62 5.45 4.90
C ILE A 155 13.87 4.83 4.28
N ILE A 156 13.79 3.58 3.87
CA ILE A 156 14.89 2.89 3.17
C ILE A 156 15.16 3.55 1.82
N PRO A 157 16.41 3.47 1.31
CA PRO A 157 16.75 3.93 -0.04
C PRO A 157 15.93 3.22 -1.12
N ASP A 158 15.64 3.95 -2.20
CA ASP A 158 14.89 3.41 -3.35
C ASP A 158 15.77 2.47 -4.17
N ARG A 159 15.48 1.16 -4.12
CA ARG A 159 16.20 0.13 -4.89
C ARG A 159 15.98 0.25 -6.40
N ILE A 160 14.85 0.81 -6.84
CA ILE A 160 14.52 0.99 -8.27
C ILE A 160 15.36 2.13 -8.85
N GLU A 161 15.48 3.24 -8.11
CA GLU A 161 16.36 4.34 -8.47
C GLU A 161 17.82 3.87 -8.49
N ALA A 162 18.27 3.16 -7.48
CA ALA A 162 19.62 2.59 -7.43
C ALA A 162 19.90 1.66 -8.62
N GLY A 163 18.98 0.77 -8.96
CA GLY A 163 19.07 -0.13 -10.11
C GLY A 163 19.15 0.63 -11.44
N THR A 164 18.40 1.70 -11.59
CA THR A 164 18.44 2.57 -12.78
C THR A 164 19.82 3.21 -12.96
N PHE A 165 20.41 3.75 -11.91
CA PHE A 165 21.76 4.31 -11.96
C PHE A 165 22.84 3.26 -12.15
N LEU A 166 22.69 2.03 -11.62
CA LEU A 166 23.59 0.91 -11.89
C LEU A 166 23.61 0.53 -13.37
N ILE A 167 22.45 0.44 -14.01
CA ILE A 167 22.33 0.14 -15.45
C ILE A 167 22.97 1.28 -16.27
N MET A 168 22.69 2.53 -15.91
CA MET A 168 23.29 3.69 -16.56
C MET A 168 24.82 3.68 -16.43
N ALA A 169 25.35 3.37 -15.26
CA ALA A 169 26.78 3.27 -15.01
C ALA A 169 27.45 2.18 -15.86
N ALA A 170 26.80 1.01 -15.96
CA ALA A 170 27.31 -0.09 -16.79
C ALA A 170 27.28 0.24 -18.28
N ALA A 171 26.32 1.05 -18.74
CA ALA A 171 26.16 1.39 -20.16
C ALA A 171 27.08 2.55 -20.63
N ALA A 172 27.37 3.51 -19.78
CA ALA A 172 28.00 4.77 -20.19
C ALA A 172 29.11 5.27 -19.25
N GLY A 173 29.38 4.62 -18.13
CA GLY A 173 30.32 5.06 -17.11
C GLY A 173 31.67 4.37 -17.17
N GLU A 174 32.78 5.11 -17.00
CA GLU A 174 34.09 4.52 -16.73
C GLU A 174 34.26 4.13 -15.27
N ARG A 175 33.82 5.04 -14.37
CA ARG A 175 33.81 4.80 -12.93
C ARG A 175 32.65 5.59 -12.30
N VAL A 176 31.69 4.87 -11.72
CA VAL A 176 30.54 5.47 -11.03
C VAL A 176 30.46 4.93 -9.61
N ILE A 177 30.20 5.81 -8.65
CA ILE A 177 29.97 5.44 -7.26
C ILE A 177 28.51 5.80 -6.91
N ILE A 178 27.72 4.79 -6.56
CA ILE A 178 26.34 4.96 -6.09
C ILE A 178 26.36 4.83 -4.57
N GLN A 179 25.92 5.87 -3.89
CA GLN A 179 25.92 5.93 -2.42
C GLN A 179 24.51 5.70 -1.88
N ASN A 180 24.44 5.38 -0.59
CA ASN A 180 23.17 5.19 0.13
C ASN A 180 22.27 4.12 -0.51
N ILE A 181 22.87 2.97 -0.77
CA ILE A 181 22.12 1.78 -1.22
C ILE A 181 22.29 0.65 -0.19
N ILE A 182 21.30 -0.24 -0.13
CA ILE A 182 21.37 -1.45 0.67
C ILE A 182 21.69 -2.61 -0.27
N PRO A 183 22.94 -3.11 -0.30
CA PRO A 183 23.27 -4.30 -1.09
C PRO A 183 22.61 -5.53 -0.46
N GLN A 184 21.95 -6.34 -1.28
CA GLN A 184 21.38 -7.64 -0.90
C GLN A 184 22.20 -8.76 -1.49
#